data_2a13eeda1ffc704b927f1a0b458a0a7f
#
_entry.id   2a13eeda1ffc704b927f1a0b458a0a7f
#
_cell.length_a   1.000
_cell.length_b   1.000
_cell.length_c   1.000
_cell.angle_alpha   90.00
_cell.angle_beta   90.00
_cell.angle_gamma   90.00
#
_symmetry.space_group_name_H-M   'P 1'
#
loop_
_entity.id
_entity.type
_entity.pdbx_description
1 polymer ?
#
loop_
_entity_poly.entity_id
_entity_poly.type
_entity_poly.pdbx_seq_one_letter_code
_entity_poly.pdbx_strand_id
1 'polypeptide(L)'
;MLNFPLHVGSPGLLAHPAASPAAMKNLEGRQVAGLVVDSHKAARLQQRHHLGGLGAVVGHVPRREVRQSSWQNRLQPLDRRFSSGSVCFYVAMASKQRLDLELLTRGLVSSRQQAQQLIRAGKVRDGAGTLLDKPGTEVTPERELRVEQPPRFVSRGGEKLLAGLKAFPVLVEGRVCLDGGISTGGFTDCLLQHGATRVYGVDVGYGQTAWSLRTDERVVLRERTNLRHLQPDDLYGADDPWPSLAVTDVSFISLRLILPALRRLLRGPDTDALVLVKPQFEVGKSRVGKGGVVRDPSAHRDAIESVIAAAAESGWQPQGLVASPITGPAGNHEYVLWLGEGRCRCSSGSRCFGGADPQRLMANKKARY
;
A
#
# COMPACT_ATOMS: atom_id res chain seq x y z
N MET A 1 47.35 -2.80 45.33
CA MET A 1 47.54 -1.92 46.51
C MET A 1 46.84 -0.61 46.28
N LEU A 2 46.05 -0.18 47.29
CA LEU A 2 45.30 1.08 47.45
C LEU A 2 43.91 1.06 46.78
N ASN A 3 42.92 0.72 47.49
CA ASN A 3 42.15 1.21 48.66
C ASN A 3 41.01 2.16 48.29
N PHE A 4 39.79 1.66 48.62
CA PHE A 4 38.49 2.32 48.67
C PHE A 4 38.45 3.56 49.60
N PRO A 5 37.38 4.41 49.56
CA PRO A 5 36.27 4.10 50.44
C PRO A 5 34.85 4.32 49.87
N LEU A 6 33.97 3.53 50.42
CA LEU A 6 32.51 3.63 50.45
C LEU A 6 32.01 4.92 51.12
N HIS A 7 30.93 5.48 50.60
CA HIS A 7 30.04 6.30 51.43
C HIS A 7 28.58 5.88 51.22
N VAL A 8 28.01 5.40 52.31
CA VAL A 8 26.62 5.06 52.56
C VAL A 8 25.88 6.32 52.99
N GLY A 9 24.66 6.52 52.50
CA GLY A 9 23.77 7.57 52.99
C GLY A 9 22.37 7.45 52.39
N SER A 10 21.49 6.74 53.09
CA SER A 10 20.00 6.87 53.02
C SER A 10 19.55 7.43 54.38
N PRO A 11 18.28 7.82 54.60
CA PRO A 11 17.13 8.12 53.78
C PRO A 11 16.43 9.44 54.18
N GLY A 12 15.55 9.94 53.32
CA GLY A 12 14.63 11.04 53.66
C GLY A 12 13.26 10.86 53.06
N LEU A 13 12.36 10.30 53.89
CA LEU A 13 10.92 10.36 53.68
C LEU A 13 10.45 11.80 53.80
N LEU A 14 9.61 12.27 52.87
CA LEU A 14 8.61 13.27 53.18
C LEU A 14 7.31 13.03 52.39
N ALA A 15 6.25 13.11 53.14
CA ALA A 15 4.86 12.72 52.93
C ALA A 15 4.07 13.55 51.90
N HIS A 16 3.01 12.91 51.46
CA HIS A 16 1.82 13.48 50.78
C HIS A 16 1.20 14.70 51.50
N PRO A 17 0.38 15.50 50.75
CA PRO A 17 -1.02 15.37 51.10
C PRO A 17 -1.97 15.14 49.91
N ALA A 18 -2.98 14.35 50.23
CA ALA A 18 -4.21 14.14 49.50
C ALA A 18 -5.07 15.41 49.46
N ALA A 19 -5.78 15.63 48.37
CA ALA A 19 -6.95 16.51 48.34
C ALA A 19 -8.10 15.79 47.62
N SER A 20 -9.21 15.78 48.36
CA SER A 20 -10.50 15.13 48.17
C SER A 20 -11.36 15.78 47.11
N PRO A 21 -12.48 15.12 46.71
CA PRO A 21 -13.30 15.49 45.53
C PRO A 21 -14.50 16.39 45.90
N ALA A 22 -14.79 17.41 45.11
CA ALA A 22 -16.11 17.99 45.02
C ALA A 22 -16.20 19.03 43.88
N ALA A 23 -16.95 18.74 42.83
CA ALA A 23 -17.96 19.65 42.25
C ALA A 23 -18.61 18.98 41.02
N MET A 24 -19.60 18.14 41.26
CA MET A 24 -20.73 17.96 40.35
C MET A 24 -21.61 19.18 40.47
N LYS A 25 -21.99 19.82 39.37
CA LYS A 25 -23.36 20.32 39.13
C LYS A 25 -23.53 20.82 37.68
N ASN A 26 -24.46 20.17 37.00
CA ASN A 26 -25.48 20.67 36.09
C ASN A 26 -25.15 21.55 34.87
N LEU A 27 -25.42 20.98 33.71
CA LEU A 27 -26.29 21.66 32.74
C LEU A 27 -26.99 20.61 31.87
N GLU A 28 -28.30 20.49 32.15
CA GLU A 28 -29.28 19.75 31.35
C GLU A 28 -29.56 20.45 30.02
N GLY A 29 -29.91 19.64 29.02
CA GLY A 29 -30.94 20.00 28.07
C GLY A 29 -30.52 20.56 26.72
N ARG A 30 -30.33 19.68 25.73
CA ARG A 30 -30.97 19.85 24.40
C ARG A 30 -31.03 18.52 23.68
N GLN A 31 -32.22 17.99 23.54
CA GLN A 31 -32.60 16.90 22.65
C GLN A 31 -32.40 17.33 21.20
N VAL A 32 -31.74 16.48 20.40
CA VAL A 32 -31.90 16.46 18.95
C VAL A 32 -32.25 15.02 18.56
N ALA A 33 -33.41 14.89 17.95
CA ALA A 33 -34.05 13.66 17.57
C ALA A 33 -33.19 12.82 16.62
N GLY A 34 -32.92 11.56 17.02
CA GLY A 34 -32.28 10.55 16.17
C GLY A 34 -33.31 9.88 15.30
N LEU A 35 -32.97 9.76 14.03
CA LEU A 35 -33.66 8.89 13.08
C LEU A 35 -33.09 7.47 13.24
N VAL A 36 -33.85 6.60 13.90
CA VAL A 36 -33.56 5.16 13.96
C VAL A 36 -34.02 4.53 12.64
N VAL A 37 -33.07 4.06 11.83
CA VAL A 37 -33.38 3.22 10.68
C VAL A 37 -33.30 1.75 11.11
N ASP A 38 -34.43 1.09 11.07
CA ASP A 38 -34.70 -0.27 11.48
C ASP A 38 -33.99 -1.29 10.54
N SER A 39 -33.05 -2.07 11.10
CA SER A 39 -32.19 -3.03 10.38
C SER A 39 -32.81 -4.43 10.25
N HIS A 40 -34.13 -4.59 10.30
CA HIS A 40 -34.78 -5.90 10.29
C HIS A 40 -35.59 -6.27 9.03
N LYS A 41 -35.30 -5.68 7.86
CA LYS A 41 -36.02 -6.02 6.61
C LYS A 41 -35.17 -6.58 5.45
N ALA A 42 -33.93 -6.97 5.66
CA ALA A 42 -33.07 -7.51 4.59
C ALA A 42 -32.79 -9.02 4.63
N ALA A 43 -33.49 -9.80 5.46
CA ALA A 43 -33.18 -11.22 5.65
C ALA A 43 -34.33 -12.20 5.30
N ARG A 44 -35.16 -11.92 4.30
CA ARG A 44 -36.18 -12.89 3.83
C ARG A 44 -36.47 -12.76 2.33
N LEU A 45 -35.47 -13.04 1.47
CA LEU A 45 -35.75 -13.28 0.03
C LEU A 45 -34.61 -14.09 -0.63
N GLN A 46 -34.20 -15.17 0.00
CA GLN A 46 -33.36 -16.19 -0.65
C GLN A 46 -33.78 -17.58 -0.18
N GLN A 47 -34.89 -18.08 -0.71
CA GLN A 47 -35.19 -19.50 -0.86
C GLN A 47 -36.51 -19.66 -1.61
N ARG A 48 -36.40 -20.19 -2.80
CA ARG A 48 -37.32 -20.95 -3.67
C ARG A 48 -37.27 -20.41 -5.10
N HIS A 49 -36.63 -21.17 -5.97
CA HIS A 49 -37.25 -21.91 -7.05
C HIS A 49 -36.20 -22.58 -7.92
N HIS A 50 -36.13 -23.91 -7.74
CA HIS A 50 -35.71 -24.80 -8.81
C HIS A 50 -36.94 -25.08 -9.69
N LEU A 51 -36.67 -25.32 -10.97
CA LEU A 51 -37.48 -25.94 -12.03
C LEU A 51 -38.11 -25.00 -13.08
N GLY A 52 -37.59 -25.13 -14.29
CA GLY A 52 -38.42 -25.35 -15.48
C GLY A 52 -38.73 -24.14 -16.35
N GLY A 53 -38.32 -24.22 -17.62
CA GLY A 53 -39.16 -23.72 -18.70
C GLY A 53 -38.61 -22.49 -19.48
N LEU A 54 -38.21 -22.78 -20.69
CA LEU A 54 -38.00 -21.82 -21.82
C LEU A 54 -39.13 -20.79 -21.92
N GLY A 55 -38.76 -19.53 -22.06
CA GLY A 55 -39.72 -18.49 -22.42
C GLY A 55 -38.96 -17.15 -22.58
N ALA A 56 -38.75 -16.71 -23.83
CA ALA A 56 -38.24 -15.40 -24.14
C ALA A 56 -39.21 -14.32 -23.65
N VAL A 57 -38.79 -13.50 -22.67
CA VAL A 57 -39.51 -12.29 -22.28
C VAL A 57 -38.60 -11.10 -22.57
N VAL A 58 -39.00 -10.35 -23.59
CA VAL A 58 -38.44 -9.01 -23.90
C VAL A 58 -38.79 -8.09 -22.73
N GLY A 59 -37.86 -7.93 -21.82
CA GLY A 59 -38.00 -6.97 -20.71
C GLY A 59 -37.67 -5.55 -21.16
N HIS A 60 -38.67 -4.72 -21.16
CA HIS A 60 -38.56 -3.27 -21.37
C HIS A 60 -37.74 -2.65 -20.23
N VAL A 61 -36.54 -2.18 -20.52
CA VAL A 61 -35.69 -1.42 -19.58
C VAL A 61 -36.20 0.03 -19.59
N PRO A 62 -36.64 0.62 -18.47
CA PRO A 62 -37.03 2.03 -18.45
C PRO A 62 -35.77 2.87 -18.68
N ARG A 63 -35.83 3.71 -19.71
CA ARG A 63 -34.87 4.78 -19.96
C ARG A 63 -34.84 5.71 -18.74
N ARG A 64 -33.78 5.63 -17.93
CA ARG A 64 -33.42 6.72 -17.03
C ARG A 64 -33.10 7.92 -17.90
N GLU A 65 -33.86 8.99 -17.77
CA GLU A 65 -33.55 10.31 -18.29
C GLU A 65 -32.18 10.71 -17.73
N VAL A 66 -31.18 10.69 -18.58
CA VAL A 66 -29.93 11.41 -18.35
C VAL A 66 -30.29 12.88 -18.41
N ARG A 67 -30.28 13.55 -17.26
CA ARG A 67 -30.36 15.02 -17.25
C ARG A 67 -29.28 15.54 -18.15
N GLN A 68 -29.67 16.07 -19.27
CA GLN A 68 -28.82 16.82 -20.18
C GLN A 68 -28.22 17.98 -19.37
N SER A 69 -26.92 17.90 -19.13
CA SER A 69 -26.15 18.99 -18.53
C SER A 69 -26.27 20.23 -19.43
N SER A 70 -26.22 21.36 -18.81
CA SER A 70 -26.46 22.75 -19.24
C SER A 70 -25.69 23.26 -20.48
N TRP A 71 -25.37 22.42 -21.46
CA TRP A 71 -24.60 22.77 -22.65
C TRP A 71 -25.43 23.41 -23.77
N GLN A 72 -26.76 23.36 -23.69
CA GLN A 72 -27.62 23.85 -24.78
C GLN A 72 -27.86 25.35 -24.84
N ASN A 73 -27.41 26.13 -23.83
CA ASN A 73 -27.79 27.56 -23.76
C ASN A 73 -26.72 28.58 -24.16
N ARG A 74 -25.72 28.20 -24.96
CA ARG A 74 -24.73 29.17 -25.46
C ARG A 74 -24.47 29.03 -26.98
N LEU A 75 -25.51 28.80 -27.75
CA LEU A 75 -25.45 28.97 -29.19
C LEU A 75 -26.07 30.33 -29.51
N GLN A 76 -25.27 31.36 -29.77
CA GLN A 76 -25.75 32.58 -30.39
C GLN A 76 -25.97 32.33 -31.87
N PRO A 77 -27.14 32.69 -32.47
CA PRO A 77 -27.36 32.54 -33.88
C PRO A 77 -26.59 33.62 -34.64
N LEU A 78 -25.68 33.20 -35.48
CA LEU A 78 -25.10 34.08 -36.52
C LEU A 78 -26.14 34.36 -37.60
N ASP A 79 -26.21 35.60 -37.96
CA ASP A 79 -27.17 36.30 -38.84
C ASP A 79 -27.47 35.54 -40.14
N ARG A 80 -28.77 35.46 -40.45
CA ARG A 80 -29.32 34.86 -41.67
C ARG A 80 -29.02 35.73 -42.89
N ARG A 81 -28.03 35.35 -43.68
CA ARG A 81 -28.00 35.64 -45.13
C ARG A 81 -26.99 34.74 -45.83
N PHE A 82 -27.37 33.51 -46.15
CA PHE A 82 -26.77 32.80 -47.28
C PHE A 82 -27.77 31.78 -47.82
N SER A 83 -28.02 31.92 -49.11
CA SER A 83 -28.88 31.09 -49.95
C SER A 83 -28.28 29.70 -50.16
N SER A 84 -29.18 28.73 -50.23
CA SER A 84 -29.09 27.37 -50.80
C SER A 84 -27.70 26.69 -50.82
N GLY A 85 -27.52 25.67 -49.98
CA GLY A 85 -26.55 24.61 -50.18
C GLY A 85 -25.33 24.56 -49.26
N SER A 86 -25.24 25.40 -48.20
CA SER A 86 -24.07 25.41 -47.30
C SER A 86 -24.34 24.57 -46.05
N VAL A 87 -23.56 23.51 -45.90
CA VAL A 87 -23.45 22.77 -44.66
C VAL A 87 -22.79 23.70 -43.60
N CYS A 88 -23.57 24.18 -42.65
CA CYS A 88 -23.03 24.96 -41.54
C CYS A 88 -22.18 24.04 -40.62
N PHE A 89 -20.86 24.13 -40.75
CA PHE A 89 -19.95 23.61 -39.72
C PHE A 89 -20.03 24.54 -38.49
N TYR A 90 -20.71 24.11 -37.44
CA TYR A 90 -20.59 24.75 -36.14
C TYR A 90 -19.22 24.46 -35.61
N VAL A 91 -18.28 25.38 -35.75
CA VAL A 91 -17.04 25.39 -34.99
C VAL A 91 -17.42 25.83 -33.57
N ALA A 92 -17.62 24.86 -32.67
CA ALA A 92 -17.72 25.16 -31.26
C ALA A 92 -16.39 25.81 -30.85
N MET A 93 -16.38 27.14 -30.67
CA MET A 93 -15.23 27.80 -30.08
C MET A 93 -15.00 27.19 -28.69
N ALA A 94 -13.93 26.42 -28.58
CA ALA A 94 -13.52 25.80 -27.30
C ALA A 94 -13.26 26.92 -26.32
N SER A 95 -14.17 27.12 -25.38
CA SER A 95 -14.04 28.17 -24.36
C SER A 95 -12.96 27.80 -23.36
N LYS A 96 -12.05 28.73 -23.11
CA LYS A 96 -11.06 28.60 -22.05
C LYS A 96 -11.76 28.36 -20.71
N GLN A 97 -11.22 27.45 -19.93
CA GLN A 97 -11.70 27.11 -18.59
C GLN A 97 -10.60 27.30 -17.56
N ARG A 98 -11.00 27.63 -16.33
CA ARG A 98 -10.04 27.72 -15.20
C ARG A 98 -9.37 26.36 -15.00
N LEU A 99 -8.07 26.38 -14.73
CA LEU A 99 -7.24 25.18 -14.55
C LEU A 99 -7.81 24.25 -13.45
N ASP A 100 -8.25 24.79 -12.30
CA ASP A 100 -8.82 24.00 -11.20
C ASP A 100 -10.12 23.28 -11.60
N LEU A 101 -10.90 23.84 -12.48
CA LEU A 101 -12.12 23.22 -13.01
C LEU A 101 -11.80 22.25 -14.15
N GLU A 102 -10.86 22.59 -15.02
CA GLU A 102 -10.46 21.75 -16.15
C GLU A 102 -9.85 20.42 -15.68
N LEU A 103 -9.01 20.44 -14.62
CA LEU A 103 -8.48 19.23 -14.02
C LEU A 103 -9.60 18.31 -13.50
N LEU A 104 -10.63 18.88 -12.89
CA LEU A 104 -11.79 18.12 -12.42
C LEU A 104 -12.63 17.58 -13.58
N THR A 105 -12.88 18.40 -14.60
CA THR A 105 -13.66 18.01 -15.79
C THR A 105 -13.00 16.86 -16.55
N ARG A 106 -11.67 16.83 -16.63
CA ARG A 106 -10.90 15.74 -17.24
C ARG A 106 -10.73 14.51 -16.34
N GLY A 107 -11.23 14.52 -15.10
CA GLY A 107 -11.07 13.42 -14.16
C GLY A 107 -9.64 13.21 -13.65
N LEU A 108 -8.76 14.21 -13.82
CA LEU A 108 -7.38 14.18 -13.34
C LEU A 108 -7.27 14.34 -11.82
N VAL A 109 -8.33 14.81 -11.18
CA VAL A 109 -8.49 14.96 -9.73
C VAL A 109 -9.93 14.62 -9.33
N SER A 110 -10.14 14.26 -8.07
CA SER A 110 -11.45 13.88 -7.53
C SER A 110 -12.27 15.07 -7.01
N SER A 111 -11.63 16.21 -6.75
CA SER A 111 -12.31 17.42 -6.27
C SER A 111 -11.57 18.69 -6.68
N ARG A 112 -12.31 19.82 -6.73
CA ARG A 112 -11.74 21.14 -6.98
C ARG A 112 -10.72 21.54 -5.92
N GLN A 113 -10.95 21.16 -4.65
CA GLN A 113 -10.02 21.44 -3.57
C GLN A 113 -8.69 20.73 -3.77
N GLN A 114 -8.71 19.45 -4.16
CA GLN A 114 -7.53 18.68 -4.53
C GLN A 114 -6.79 19.32 -5.71
N ALA A 115 -7.52 19.76 -6.75
CA ALA A 115 -6.93 20.50 -7.87
C ALA A 115 -6.12 21.71 -7.38
N GLN A 116 -6.74 22.55 -6.55
CA GLN A 116 -6.09 23.75 -6.03
C GLN A 116 -4.87 23.46 -5.17
N GLN A 117 -4.91 22.40 -4.37
CA GLN A 117 -3.75 21.95 -3.58
C GLN A 117 -2.60 21.51 -4.47
N LEU A 118 -2.86 20.67 -5.47
CA LEU A 118 -1.83 20.16 -6.39
C LEU A 118 -1.23 21.27 -7.25
N ILE A 119 -2.06 22.23 -7.72
CA ILE A 119 -1.59 23.39 -8.49
C ILE A 119 -0.66 24.24 -7.63
N ARG A 120 -1.07 24.62 -6.41
CA ARG A 120 -0.26 25.42 -5.49
C ARG A 120 1.02 24.71 -5.03
N ALA A 121 0.98 23.37 -4.96
CA ALA A 121 2.15 22.53 -4.65
C ALA A 121 3.11 22.36 -5.85
N GLY A 122 2.83 23.00 -7.01
CA GLY A 122 3.67 22.90 -8.20
C GLY A 122 3.62 21.52 -8.88
N LYS A 123 2.56 20.76 -8.70
CA LYS A 123 2.38 19.38 -9.21
C LYS A 123 1.64 19.33 -10.55
N VAL A 124 1.33 20.48 -11.15
CA VAL A 124 0.60 20.54 -12.43
C VAL A 124 1.48 21.20 -13.49
N ARG A 125 1.62 20.50 -14.62
CA ARG A 125 2.39 20.97 -15.78
C ARG A 125 1.57 20.81 -17.05
N ASP A 126 1.90 21.59 -18.08
CA ASP A 126 1.37 21.35 -19.42
C ASP A 126 2.18 20.28 -20.19
N GLY A 127 1.75 19.96 -21.41
CA GLY A 127 2.42 19.01 -22.28
C GLY A 127 3.87 19.38 -22.63
N ALA A 128 4.20 20.66 -22.61
CA ALA A 128 5.56 21.18 -22.82
C ALA A 128 6.43 21.14 -21.54
N GLY A 129 5.85 20.73 -20.40
CA GLY A 129 6.52 20.69 -19.10
C GLY A 129 6.49 22.00 -18.31
N THR A 130 5.79 23.04 -18.80
CA THR A 130 5.65 24.33 -18.13
C THR A 130 4.83 24.18 -16.86
N LEU A 131 5.34 24.70 -15.74
CA LEU A 131 4.64 24.70 -14.46
C LEU A 131 3.40 25.60 -14.51
N LEU A 132 2.28 25.07 -13.99
CA LEU A 132 1.02 25.78 -13.85
C LEU A 132 0.68 25.87 -12.36
N ASP A 133 1.00 27.02 -11.73
CA ASP A 133 0.95 27.22 -10.29
C ASP A 133 -0.25 28.04 -9.78
N LYS A 134 -1.08 28.56 -10.71
CA LYS A 134 -2.24 29.39 -10.38
C LYS A 134 -3.56 28.68 -10.71
N PRO A 135 -4.41 28.34 -9.72
CA PRO A 135 -5.69 27.67 -9.96
C PRO A 135 -6.64 28.38 -10.92
N GLY A 136 -6.51 29.70 -10.99
CA GLY A 136 -7.33 30.55 -11.88
C GLY A 136 -6.80 30.68 -13.29
N THR A 137 -5.64 30.09 -13.66
CA THR A 137 -5.13 30.12 -15.02
C THR A 137 -6.16 29.57 -16.00
N GLU A 138 -6.44 30.34 -17.04
CA GLU A 138 -7.30 29.87 -18.12
C GLU A 138 -6.55 28.94 -19.07
N VAL A 139 -7.09 27.78 -19.33
CA VAL A 139 -6.53 26.78 -20.22
C VAL A 139 -7.56 26.38 -21.28
N THR A 140 -7.08 26.11 -22.49
CA THR A 140 -7.93 25.61 -23.56
C THR A 140 -8.12 24.09 -23.45
N PRO A 141 -9.20 23.52 -23.96
CA PRO A 141 -9.42 22.07 -23.93
C PRO A 141 -8.33 21.25 -24.62
N GLU A 142 -7.66 21.82 -25.62
CA GLU A 142 -6.60 21.17 -26.39
C GLU A 142 -5.25 21.13 -25.63
N ARG A 143 -5.09 21.99 -24.61
CA ARG A 143 -3.83 22.02 -23.83
C ARG A 143 -3.68 20.73 -23.05
N GLU A 144 -2.64 19.96 -23.34
CA GLU A 144 -2.30 18.77 -22.56
C GLU A 144 -1.95 19.19 -21.11
N LEU A 145 -2.57 18.52 -20.14
CA LEU A 145 -2.32 18.77 -18.71
C LEU A 145 -1.79 17.47 -18.08
N ARG A 146 -0.73 17.61 -17.31
CA ARG A 146 -0.09 16.52 -16.53
C ARG A 146 -0.12 16.88 -15.07
N VAL A 147 -0.66 15.98 -14.26
CA VAL A 147 -0.69 16.10 -12.80
C VAL A 147 0.27 15.08 -12.22
N GLU A 148 1.28 15.57 -11.52
CA GLU A 148 2.17 14.71 -10.73
C GLU A 148 1.40 14.23 -9.50
N GLN A 149 0.93 12.99 -9.57
CA GLN A 149 0.23 12.38 -8.45
C GLN A 149 1.21 12.18 -7.28
N PRO A 150 0.78 12.42 -6.03
CA PRO A 150 1.59 12.07 -4.88
C PRO A 150 1.90 10.56 -4.93
N PRO A 151 3.06 10.15 -4.43
CA PRO A 151 3.39 8.74 -4.32
C PRO A 151 2.26 8.00 -3.59
N ARG A 152 1.89 6.81 -4.09
CA ARG A 152 0.84 5.98 -3.50
C ARG A 152 1.16 5.58 -2.06
N PHE A 153 2.45 5.36 -1.78
CA PHE A 153 2.96 4.95 -0.49
C PHE A 153 4.01 5.94 0.00
N VAL A 154 4.26 5.96 1.31
CA VAL A 154 5.28 6.82 1.94
C VAL A 154 6.70 6.59 1.39
N SER A 155 6.94 5.45 0.74
CA SER A 155 8.17 5.17 -0.01
C SER A 155 7.91 4.20 -1.17
N ARG A 156 8.87 4.13 -2.13
CA ARG A 156 8.82 3.21 -3.26
C ARG A 156 8.77 1.72 -2.86
N GLY A 157 9.15 1.41 -1.60
CA GLY A 157 9.04 0.06 -1.03
C GLY A 157 7.63 -0.52 -1.17
N GLY A 158 6.59 0.30 -0.93
CA GLY A 158 5.20 -0.15 -1.04
C GLY A 158 4.83 -0.75 -2.39
N GLU A 159 5.41 -0.26 -3.49
CA GLU A 159 5.18 -0.83 -4.84
C GLU A 159 5.74 -2.25 -4.99
N LYS A 160 6.83 -2.57 -4.28
CA LYS A 160 7.43 -3.91 -4.27
C LYS A 160 6.48 -4.90 -3.59
N LEU A 161 5.98 -4.57 -2.38
CA LEU A 161 5.04 -5.41 -1.66
C LEU A 161 3.72 -5.55 -2.43
N LEU A 162 3.21 -4.46 -3.00
CA LEU A 162 2.00 -4.47 -3.82
C LEU A 162 2.09 -5.47 -4.99
N ALA A 163 3.27 -5.61 -5.60
CA ALA A 163 3.48 -6.60 -6.65
C ALA A 163 3.32 -8.03 -6.14
N GLY A 164 3.81 -8.33 -4.94
CA GLY A 164 3.59 -9.61 -4.27
C GLY A 164 2.11 -9.86 -3.97
N LEU A 165 1.42 -8.88 -3.37
CA LEU A 165 -0.01 -8.98 -3.04
C LEU A 165 -0.90 -9.15 -4.29
N LYS A 166 -0.50 -8.58 -5.43
CA LYS A 166 -1.20 -8.79 -6.71
C LYS A 166 -0.91 -10.14 -7.35
N ALA A 167 0.27 -10.71 -7.11
CA ALA A 167 0.70 -11.95 -7.73
C ALA A 167 0.24 -13.20 -6.95
N PHE A 168 0.02 -13.06 -5.65
CA PHE A 168 -0.24 -14.17 -4.75
C PHE A 168 -1.57 -14.00 -4.01
N PRO A 169 -2.29 -15.09 -3.69
CA PRO A 169 -3.56 -15.06 -2.96
C PRO A 169 -3.34 -14.83 -1.45
N VAL A 170 -2.52 -13.86 -1.08
CA VAL A 170 -2.25 -13.49 0.31
C VAL A 170 -3.20 -12.37 0.70
N LEU A 171 -4.14 -12.67 1.59
CA LEU A 171 -5.08 -11.69 2.14
C LEU A 171 -4.41 -10.94 3.30
N VAL A 172 -4.53 -9.62 3.30
CA VAL A 172 -4.01 -8.75 4.36
C VAL A 172 -5.12 -8.26 5.28
N GLU A 173 -6.33 -8.10 4.72
CA GLU A 173 -7.49 -7.57 5.44
C GLU A 173 -7.77 -8.33 6.74
N GLY A 174 -7.92 -7.60 7.83
CA GLY A 174 -8.19 -8.15 9.16
C GLY A 174 -6.98 -8.77 9.86
N ARG A 175 -5.82 -8.87 9.21
CA ARG A 175 -4.63 -9.52 9.80
C ARG A 175 -3.80 -8.57 10.66
N VAL A 176 -3.15 -9.14 11.65
CA VAL A 176 -2.01 -8.54 12.34
C VAL A 176 -0.75 -8.93 11.57
N CYS A 177 0.13 -7.95 11.33
CA CYS A 177 1.30 -8.10 10.48
C CYS A 177 2.61 -7.74 11.23
N LEU A 178 3.72 -8.31 10.77
CA LEU A 178 5.08 -7.96 11.18
C LEU A 178 5.83 -7.39 9.97
N ASP A 179 6.38 -6.19 10.08
CA ASP A 179 7.26 -5.57 9.07
C ASP A 179 8.70 -5.54 9.58
N GLY A 180 9.50 -6.48 9.07
CA GLY A 180 10.91 -6.60 9.42
C GLY A 180 11.80 -5.73 8.50
N GLY A 181 12.37 -4.66 9.07
CA GLY A 181 13.09 -3.64 8.32
C GLY A 181 12.14 -2.54 7.80
N ILE A 182 11.31 -2.00 8.70
CA ILE A 182 10.29 -1.01 8.33
C ILE A 182 10.84 0.22 7.62
N SER A 183 12.05 0.71 7.98
CA SER A 183 12.70 1.89 7.38
C SER A 183 11.73 3.09 7.31
N THR A 184 11.48 3.65 6.13
CA THR A 184 10.50 4.73 5.93
C THR A 184 9.04 4.26 6.12
N GLY A 185 8.77 2.96 6.01
CA GLY A 185 7.44 2.38 6.24
C GLY A 185 6.65 2.08 4.97
N GLY A 186 7.30 1.95 3.82
CA GLY A 186 6.58 1.68 2.56
C GLY A 186 5.79 0.37 2.57
N PHE A 187 6.33 -0.70 3.19
CA PHE A 187 5.62 -1.98 3.33
C PHE A 187 4.48 -1.84 4.33
N THR A 188 4.72 -1.23 5.48
CA THR A 188 3.69 -0.95 6.50
C THR A 188 2.53 -0.15 5.93
N ASP A 189 2.80 0.94 5.19
CA ASP A 189 1.76 1.75 4.53
C ASP A 189 0.95 0.92 3.52
N CYS A 190 1.62 0.07 2.75
CA CYS A 190 0.95 -0.86 1.84
C CYS A 190 0.04 -1.83 2.60
N LEU A 191 0.48 -2.42 3.71
CA LEU A 191 -0.32 -3.31 4.55
C LEU A 191 -1.56 -2.60 5.12
N LEU A 192 -1.39 -1.39 5.66
CA LEU A 192 -2.49 -0.60 6.23
C LEU A 192 -3.53 -0.23 5.18
N GLN A 193 -3.10 0.13 3.96
CA GLN A 193 -4.00 0.41 2.83
C GLN A 193 -4.75 -0.84 2.35
N HIS A 194 -4.24 -2.05 2.64
CA HIS A 194 -4.89 -3.33 2.35
C HIS A 194 -5.63 -3.94 3.55
N GLY A 195 -5.89 -3.14 4.60
CA GLY A 195 -6.77 -3.53 5.70
C GLY A 195 -6.09 -4.27 6.85
N ALA A 196 -4.76 -4.19 7.00
CA ALA A 196 -4.09 -4.70 8.20
C ALA A 196 -4.65 -3.99 9.45
N THR A 197 -5.00 -4.78 10.49
CA THR A 197 -5.54 -4.26 11.75
C THR A 197 -4.46 -3.76 12.69
N ARG A 198 -3.26 -4.33 12.61
CA ARG A 198 -2.08 -3.91 13.36
C ARG A 198 -0.81 -4.29 12.60
N VAL A 199 0.22 -3.46 12.68
CA VAL A 199 1.55 -3.75 12.12
C VAL A 199 2.60 -3.50 13.20
N TYR A 200 3.38 -4.54 13.52
CA TYR A 200 4.59 -4.43 14.31
C TYR A 200 5.75 -4.13 13.37
N GLY A 201 6.26 -2.92 13.40
CA GLY A 201 7.39 -2.48 12.58
C GLY A 201 8.68 -2.53 13.36
N VAL A 202 9.66 -3.31 12.88
CA VAL A 202 10.96 -3.50 13.53
C VAL A 202 12.08 -2.97 12.66
N ASP A 203 13.00 -2.17 13.20
CA ASP A 203 14.17 -1.66 12.47
C ASP A 203 15.36 -1.47 13.42
N VAL A 204 16.58 -1.67 12.87
CA VAL A 204 17.82 -1.34 13.56
C VAL A 204 18.10 0.16 13.57
N GLY A 205 17.52 0.90 12.60
CA GLY A 205 17.59 2.35 12.48
C GLY A 205 16.72 3.09 13.50
N TYR A 206 16.79 4.40 13.46
CA TYR A 206 16.00 5.28 14.32
C TYR A 206 15.56 6.53 13.57
N GLY A 207 14.31 6.96 13.75
CA GLY A 207 13.80 8.24 13.24
C GLY A 207 13.54 8.26 11.73
N GLN A 208 13.57 7.10 11.04
CA GLN A 208 13.40 7.02 9.58
C GLN A 208 11.94 6.88 9.17
N THR A 209 11.11 6.29 10.02
CA THR A 209 9.70 6.00 9.71
C THR A 209 8.90 7.29 9.52
N ALA A 210 8.09 7.33 8.47
CA ALA A 210 7.25 8.48 8.14
C ALA A 210 6.34 8.86 9.31
N TRP A 211 6.17 10.17 9.53
CA TRP A 211 5.40 10.68 10.66
C TRP A 211 3.96 10.17 10.69
N SER A 212 3.31 10.06 9.54
CA SER A 212 1.96 9.51 9.43
C SER A 212 1.84 8.08 9.98
N LEU A 213 2.89 7.26 9.84
CA LEU A 213 2.91 5.89 10.36
C LEU A 213 3.29 5.86 11.85
N ARG A 214 4.16 6.78 12.29
CA ARG A 214 4.51 6.90 13.72
C ARG A 214 3.33 7.27 14.60
N THR A 215 2.37 7.99 14.04
CA THR A 215 1.17 8.47 14.75
C THR A 215 -0.07 7.61 14.47
N ASP A 216 0.03 6.58 13.64
CA ASP A 216 -1.08 5.65 13.39
C ASP A 216 -1.18 4.62 14.53
N GLU A 217 -2.31 4.59 15.21
CA GLU A 217 -2.58 3.71 16.37
C GLU A 217 -2.45 2.21 16.04
N ARG A 218 -2.54 1.84 14.76
CA ARG A 218 -2.35 0.47 14.29
C ARG A 218 -0.89 0.07 14.19
N VAL A 219 0.05 1.01 14.28
CA VAL A 219 1.49 0.76 14.13
C VAL A 219 2.18 0.73 15.46
N VAL A 220 2.78 -0.42 15.80
CA VAL A 220 3.66 -0.58 16.97
C VAL A 220 5.10 -0.58 16.48
N LEU A 221 5.81 0.53 16.72
CA LEU A 221 7.16 0.72 16.21
C LEU A 221 8.22 0.31 17.22
N ARG A 222 9.17 -0.54 16.79
CA ARG A 222 10.34 -1.00 17.54
C ARG A 222 11.61 -0.64 16.77
N GLU A 223 12.12 0.54 17.01
CA GLU A 223 13.39 1.03 16.45
C GLU A 223 14.60 0.58 17.29
N ARG A 224 15.80 0.71 16.73
CA ARG A 224 17.08 0.26 17.36
C ARG A 224 17.05 -1.20 17.77
N THR A 225 16.29 -2.02 17.06
CA THR A 225 16.01 -3.41 17.40
C THR A 225 16.48 -4.33 16.27
N ASN A 226 17.33 -5.29 16.62
CA ASN A 226 17.83 -6.26 15.66
C ASN A 226 16.85 -7.45 15.55
N LEU A 227 16.13 -7.51 14.43
CA LEU A 227 15.14 -8.55 14.16
C LEU A 227 15.71 -9.97 14.30
N ARG A 228 16.98 -10.20 13.93
CA ARG A 228 17.63 -11.53 14.00
C ARG A 228 17.55 -12.16 15.39
N HIS A 229 17.69 -11.35 16.44
CA HIS A 229 17.77 -11.80 17.83
C HIS A 229 16.50 -11.58 18.63
N LEU A 230 15.51 -10.88 18.06
CA LEU A 230 14.28 -10.50 18.72
C LEU A 230 13.48 -11.74 19.13
N GLN A 231 13.05 -11.78 20.38
CA GLN A 231 12.18 -12.83 20.91
C GLN A 231 10.73 -12.32 20.98
N PRO A 232 9.73 -13.21 20.99
CA PRO A 232 8.33 -12.81 21.11
C PRO A 232 8.06 -11.92 22.33
N ASP A 233 8.59 -12.24 23.48
CA ASP A 233 8.38 -11.51 24.74
C ASP A 233 9.01 -10.09 24.72
N ASP A 234 9.97 -9.84 23.82
CA ASP A 234 10.52 -8.50 23.61
C ASP A 234 9.60 -7.61 22.75
N LEU A 235 8.69 -8.23 21.98
CA LEU A 235 7.85 -7.54 21.01
C LEU A 235 6.38 -7.48 21.41
N TYR A 236 5.85 -8.56 22.01
CA TYR A 236 4.44 -8.72 22.34
C TYR A 236 4.23 -8.78 23.84
N GLY A 237 3.25 -8.02 24.35
CA GLY A 237 2.69 -8.21 25.68
C GLY A 237 1.81 -9.46 25.77
N ALA A 238 1.39 -9.83 26.98
CA ALA A 238 0.59 -11.03 27.23
C ALA A 238 -0.73 -11.04 26.42
N ASP A 239 -1.36 -9.87 26.25
CA ASP A 239 -2.65 -9.72 25.59
C ASP A 239 -2.52 -9.18 24.16
N ASP A 240 -1.31 -8.97 23.67
CA ASP A 240 -1.10 -8.45 22.33
C ASP A 240 -1.42 -9.50 21.26
N PRO A 241 -2.12 -9.11 20.18
CA PRO A 241 -2.40 -10.04 19.08
C PRO A 241 -1.11 -10.37 18.32
N TRP A 242 -0.89 -11.66 18.09
CA TRP A 242 0.27 -12.14 17.34
C TRP A 242 0.06 -11.97 15.84
N PRO A 243 1.12 -11.57 15.10
CA PRO A 243 1.04 -11.51 13.66
C PRO A 243 0.94 -12.91 13.05
N SER A 244 0.15 -12.98 11.97
CA SER A 244 0.04 -14.16 11.12
C SER A 244 0.65 -13.93 9.73
N LEU A 245 0.98 -12.69 9.39
CA LEU A 245 1.65 -12.29 8.14
C LEU A 245 2.93 -11.52 8.48
N ALA A 246 4.07 -11.95 7.94
CA ALA A 246 5.30 -11.16 7.94
C ALA A 246 5.60 -10.60 6.56
N VAL A 247 6.15 -9.40 6.54
CA VAL A 247 6.80 -8.82 5.37
C VAL A 247 8.21 -8.37 5.74
N THR A 248 9.15 -8.38 4.78
CA THR A 248 10.51 -7.89 5.08
C THR A 248 11.22 -7.33 3.87
N ASP A 249 11.82 -6.15 4.06
CA ASP A 249 12.69 -5.45 3.09
C ASP A 249 14.02 -5.06 3.76
N VAL A 250 14.73 -6.05 4.34
CA VAL A 250 16.02 -5.83 5.02
C VAL A 250 17.16 -5.58 4.02
N SER A 251 18.15 -4.80 4.47
CA SER A 251 19.34 -4.48 3.70
C SER A 251 20.60 -4.79 4.51
N PHE A 252 21.71 -5.09 3.80
CA PHE A 252 23.03 -5.37 4.38
C PHE A 252 23.09 -6.64 5.25
N ILE A 253 22.11 -7.52 5.15
CA ILE A 253 22.04 -8.81 5.83
C ILE A 253 21.38 -9.82 4.89
N SER A 254 21.80 -11.08 4.98
CA SER A 254 21.13 -12.16 4.24
C SER A 254 19.82 -12.55 4.90
N LEU A 255 18.78 -12.79 4.09
CA LEU A 255 17.49 -13.32 4.55
C LEU A 255 17.63 -14.64 5.31
N ARG A 256 18.64 -15.45 4.99
CA ARG A 256 18.92 -16.72 5.70
C ARG A 256 19.07 -16.56 7.20
N LEU A 257 19.56 -15.40 7.64
CA LEU A 257 19.70 -15.07 9.07
C LEU A 257 18.41 -14.51 9.69
N ILE A 258 17.46 -14.06 8.87
CA ILE A 258 16.21 -13.41 9.28
C ILE A 258 15.05 -14.41 9.32
N LEU A 259 15.03 -15.37 8.40
CA LEU A 259 13.93 -16.33 8.26
C LEU A 259 13.58 -17.10 9.55
N PRO A 260 14.56 -17.58 10.36
CA PRO A 260 14.25 -18.21 11.65
C PRO A 260 13.58 -17.25 12.64
N ALA A 261 13.97 -15.96 12.60
CA ALA A 261 13.36 -14.94 13.45
C ALA A 261 11.91 -14.65 13.02
N LEU A 262 11.65 -14.49 11.74
CA LEU A 262 10.29 -14.34 11.26
C LEU A 262 9.41 -15.51 11.68
N ARG A 263 9.93 -16.75 11.59
CA ARG A 263 9.15 -17.95 11.93
C ARG A 263 8.73 -17.99 13.40
N ARG A 264 9.64 -17.64 14.33
CA ARG A 264 9.34 -17.65 15.77
C ARG A 264 8.45 -16.49 16.21
N LEU A 265 8.41 -15.39 15.44
CA LEU A 265 7.61 -14.20 15.75
C LEU A 265 6.18 -14.27 15.17
N LEU A 266 5.82 -15.30 14.46
CA LEU A 266 4.48 -15.48 13.92
C LEU A 266 3.74 -16.63 14.60
N ARG A 267 2.42 -16.49 14.69
CA ARG A 267 1.52 -17.53 15.21
C ARG A 267 0.21 -17.55 14.45
N GLY A 268 -0.39 -18.71 14.30
CA GLY A 268 -1.68 -18.89 13.67
C GLY A 268 -1.69 -20.07 12.71
N PRO A 269 -2.87 -20.52 12.26
CA PRO A 269 -3.01 -21.67 11.36
C PRO A 269 -2.57 -21.38 9.92
N ASP A 270 -2.55 -20.11 9.53
CA ASP A 270 -2.31 -19.65 8.17
C ASP A 270 -1.22 -18.57 8.14
N THR A 271 -0.01 -18.93 8.62
CA THR A 271 1.09 -18.00 8.61
C THR A 271 1.71 -17.89 7.22
N ASP A 272 1.91 -16.63 6.78
CA ASP A 272 2.56 -16.29 5.52
C ASP A 272 3.73 -15.32 5.75
N ALA A 273 4.72 -15.36 4.86
CA ALA A 273 5.72 -14.31 4.78
C ALA A 273 5.96 -13.88 3.31
N LEU A 274 6.01 -12.57 3.06
CA LEU A 274 6.44 -12.00 1.80
C LEU A 274 7.80 -11.33 2.02
N VAL A 275 8.85 -11.99 1.56
CA VAL A 275 10.23 -11.55 1.80
C VAL A 275 10.88 -11.03 0.52
N LEU A 276 11.56 -9.88 0.60
CA LEU A 276 12.23 -9.30 -0.55
C LEU A 276 13.66 -9.86 -0.70
N VAL A 277 13.85 -10.77 -1.64
CA VAL A 277 15.15 -11.33 -1.98
C VAL A 277 15.97 -10.30 -2.76
N LYS A 278 17.11 -9.94 -2.22
CA LYS A 278 18.07 -8.99 -2.80
C LYS A 278 19.36 -9.72 -3.13
N PRO A 279 19.62 -10.10 -4.40
CA PRO A 279 20.77 -10.92 -4.77
C PRO A 279 22.11 -10.39 -4.25
N GLN A 280 22.29 -9.07 -4.20
CA GLN A 280 23.52 -8.42 -3.71
C GLN A 280 23.86 -8.71 -2.24
N PHE A 281 22.90 -9.16 -1.45
CA PHE A 281 23.11 -9.54 -0.04
C PHE A 281 23.10 -11.05 0.20
N GLU A 282 22.80 -11.83 -0.84
CA GLU A 282 22.71 -13.29 -0.76
C GLU A 282 23.91 -13.99 -1.40
N VAL A 283 24.50 -13.38 -2.45
CA VAL A 283 25.69 -13.95 -3.13
C VAL A 283 26.99 -13.48 -2.48
N GLY A 284 28.07 -14.23 -2.67
CA GLY A 284 29.40 -13.83 -2.21
C GLY A 284 29.89 -12.52 -2.87
N LYS A 285 30.75 -11.78 -2.17
CA LYS A 285 31.30 -10.49 -2.63
C LYS A 285 31.92 -10.55 -4.03
N SER A 286 32.52 -11.67 -4.42
CA SER A 286 33.13 -11.89 -5.75
C SER A 286 32.13 -11.85 -6.91
N ARG A 287 30.84 -12.07 -6.63
CA ARG A 287 29.76 -12.03 -7.64
C ARG A 287 29.00 -10.71 -7.67
N VAL A 288 29.33 -9.77 -6.78
CA VAL A 288 28.79 -8.42 -6.77
C VAL A 288 29.67 -7.54 -7.63
N GLY A 289 29.13 -7.06 -8.75
CA GLY A 289 29.86 -6.23 -9.71
C GLY A 289 30.05 -4.78 -9.26
N LYS A 290 30.68 -3.98 -10.14
CA LYS A 290 30.92 -2.56 -9.93
C LYS A 290 29.61 -1.83 -9.58
N GLY A 291 29.68 -0.98 -8.56
CA GLY A 291 28.52 -0.24 -8.05
C GLY A 291 27.55 -1.07 -7.18
N GLY A 292 27.95 -2.26 -6.72
CA GLY A 292 27.13 -3.11 -5.87
C GLY A 292 26.00 -3.82 -6.62
N VAL A 293 26.12 -3.98 -7.95
CA VAL A 293 25.06 -4.55 -8.80
C VAL A 293 25.41 -5.97 -9.25
N VAL A 294 24.51 -6.90 -8.98
CA VAL A 294 24.56 -8.27 -9.49
C VAL A 294 23.89 -8.30 -10.88
N ARG A 295 24.66 -8.66 -11.92
CA ARG A 295 24.17 -8.69 -13.32
C ARG A 295 24.03 -10.10 -13.88
N ASP A 296 24.78 -11.03 -13.33
CA ASP A 296 24.80 -12.42 -13.78
C ASP A 296 23.49 -13.13 -13.42
N PRO A 297 22.73 -13.63 -14.41
CA PRO A 297 21.48 -14.36 -14.15
C PRO A 297 21.66 -15.60 -13.29
N SER A 298 22.82 -16.27 -13.37
CA SER A 298 23.10 -17.44 -12.53
C SER A 298 23.22 -17.03 -11.05
N ALA A 299 23.83 -15.87 -10.77
CA ALA A 299 23.94 -15.34 -9.44
C ALA A 299 22.56 -14.99 -8.83
N HIS A 300 21.62 -14.49 -9.63
CA HIS A 300 20.25 -14.25 -9.18
C HIS A 300 19.55 -15.57 -8.83
N ARG A 301 19.73 -16.61 -9.64
CA ARG A 301 19.18 -17.94 -9.39
C ARG A 301 19.71 -18.50 -8.07
N ASP A 302 21.04 -18.52 -7.92
CA ASP A 302 21.70 -19.07 -6.73
C ASP A 302 21.28 -18.31 -5.46
N ALA A 303 21.10 -16.98 -5.54
CA ALA A 303 20.58 -16.17 -4.43
C ALA A 303 19.18 -16.65 -4.02
N ILE A 304 18.27 -16.80 -4.98
CA ILE A 304 16.90 -17.24 -4.74
C ILE A 304 16.88 -18.66 -4.17
N GLU A 305 17.60 -19.60 -4.78
CA GLU A 305 17.69 -21.02 -4.34
C GLU A 305 18.27 -21.13 -2.92
N SER A 306 19.30 -20.33 -2.61
CA SER A 306 19.89 -20.29 -1.27
C SER A 306 18.90 -19.78 -0.20
N VAL A 307 18.08 -18.77 -0.53
CA VAL A 307 17.04 -18.28 0.38
C VAL A 307 15.92 -19.30 0.54
N ILE A 308 15.52 -19.98 -0.54
CA ILE A 308 14.51 -21.05 -0.49
C ILE A 308 14.97 -22.21 0.38
N ALA A 309 16.23 -22.64 0.25
CA ALA A 309 16.80 -23.71 1.08
C ALA A 309 16.78 -23.34 2.57
N ALA A 310 17.24 -22.13 2.92
CA ALA A 310 17.21 -21.64 4.30
C ALA A 310 15.78 -21.44 4.83
N ALA A 311 14.85 -21.10 3.98
CA ALA A 311 13.43 -21.03 4.34
C ALA A 311 12.90 -22.40 4.73
N ALA A 312 13.20 -23.44 3.95
CA ALA A 312 12.80 -24.83 4.25
C ALA A 312 13.40 -25.31 5.58
N GLU A 313 14.69 -25.03 5.86
CA GLU A 313 15.33 -25.33 7.12
C GLU A 313 14.67 -24.66 8.31
N SER A 314 14.06 -23.48 8.08
CA SER A 314 13.32 -22.72 9.11
C SER A 314 11.84 -23.11 9.20
N GLY A 315 11.41 -24.18 8.53
CA GLY A 315 10.01 -24.66 8.53
C GLY A 315 9.07 -23.91 7.61
N TRP A 316 9.57 -23.08 6.70
CA TRP A 316 8.78 -22.42 5.67
C TRP A 316 8.68 -23.28 4.41
N GLN A 317 7.55 -23.15 3.71
CA GLN A 317 7.35 -23.73 2.38
C GLN A 317 7.25 -22.62 1.34
N PRO A 318 8.07 -22.64 0.27
CA PRO A 318 7.96 -21.65 -0.79
C PRO A 318 6.67 -21.86 -1.57
N GLN A 319 5.89 -20.81 -1.76
CA GLN A 319 4.59 -20.81 -2.41
C GLN A 319 4.61 -20.08 -3.76
N GLY A 320 5.44 -19.06 -3.92
CA GLY A 320 5.50 -18.26 -5.14
C GLY A 320 6.68 -17.28 -5.17
N LEU A 321 7.05 -16.86 -6.39
CA LEU A 321 8.11 -15.88 -6.62
C LEU A 321 7.69 -14.94 -7.73
N VAL A 322 7.85 -13.62 -7.51
CA VAL A 322 7.61 -12.58 -8.52
C VAL A 322 8.73 -11.55 -8.51
N ALA A 323 9.13 -11.06 -9.69
CA ALA A 323 10.07 -9.95 -9.77
C ALA A 323 9.45 -8.65 -9.29
N SER A 324 10.21 -7.86 -8.53
CA SER A 324 9.83 -6.49 -8.18
C SER A 324 9.63 -5.65 -9.45
N PRO A 325 8.58 -4.80 -9.51
CA PRO A 325 8.35 -3.90 -10.65
C PRO A 325 9.40 -2.80 -10.74
N ILE A 326 10.10 -2.51 -9.65
CA ILE A 326 11.14 -1.50 -9.55
C ILE A 326 12.45 -2.12 -9.07
N THR A 327 13.56 -1.54 -9.50
CA THR A 327 14.90 -1.92 -9.03
C THR A 327 15.21 -1.24 -7.70
N GLY A 328 16.15 -1.84 -6.94
CA GLY A 328 16.75 -1.19 -5.78
C GLY A 328 17.50 0.10 -6.15
N PRO A 329 17.93 0.90 -5.15
CA PRO A 329 18.56 2.22 -5.39
C PRO A 329 19.81 2.15 -6.29
N ALA A 330 20.60 1.09 -6.19
CA ALA A 330 21.80 0.87 -7.03
C ALA A 330 21.47 0.22 -8.40
N GLY A 331 20.20 -0.09 -8.69
CA GLY A 331 19.77 -0.72 -9.94
C GLY A 331 19.69 -2.24 -9.88
N ASN A 332 19.82 -2.88 -8.72
CA ASN A 332 19.64 -4.31 -8.56
C ASN A 332 18.19 -4.74 -8.82
N HIS A 333 18.02 -5.84 -9.54
CA HIS A 333 16.74 -6.56 -9.59
C HIS A 333 16.50 -7.26 -8.26
N GLU A 334 15.29 -7.19 -7.77
CA GLU A 334 14.85 -7.75 -6.50
C GLU A 334 13.60 -8.61 -6.73
N TYR A 335 13.31 -9.54 -5.82
CA TYR A 335 12.23 -10.50 -5.99
C TYR A 335 11.43 -10.63 -4.71
N VAL A 336 10.11 -10.68 -4.83
CA VAL A 336 9.22 -11.00 -3.70
C VAL A 336 9.00 -12.50 -3.70
N LEU A 337 9.45 -13.16 -2.64
CA LEU A 337 9.25 -14.59 -2.39
C LEU A 337 8.11 -14.75 -1.37
N TRP A 338 7.09 -15.52 -1.74
CA TRP A 338 6.03 -15.91 -0.82
C TRP A 338 6.36 -17.25 -0.17
N LEU A 339 6.32 -17.26 1.13
CA LEU A 339 6.52 -18.40 2.02
C LEU A 339 5.26 -18.63 2.83
N GLY A 340 4.85 -19.88 3.01
CA GLY A 340 3.71 -20.27 3.84
C GLY A 340 4.10 -21.35 4.83
N GLU A 341 3.24 -21.61 5.81
CA GLU A 341 3.34 -22.75 6.69
C GLU A 341 2.50 -23.92 6.14
N GLY A 342 3.05 -25.13 6.13
CA GLY A 342 2.33 -26.31 5.69
C GLY A 342 2.36 -26.60 4.19
N ARG A 343 1.40 -27.42 3.69
CA ARG A 343 1.37 -27.88 2.30
C ARG A 343 1.16 -26.73 1.32
N CYS A 344 1.77 -26.84 0.14
CA CYS A 344 1.56 -25.93 -0.96
C CYS A 344 0.07 -25.66 -1.21
N ARG A 345 -0.36 -24.39 -1.15
CA ARG A 345 -1.74 -23.95 -1.33
C ARG A 345 -2.12 -23.72 -2.80
N CYS A 346 -1.31 -24.20 -3.76
CA CYS A 346 -1.63 -24.07 -5.17
C CYS A 346 -2.89 -24.87 -5.48
N SER A 347 -3.99 -24.19 -5.77
CA SER A 347 -5.21 -24.77 -6.30
C SER A 347 -4.91 -25.33 -7.69
N SER A 348 -5.22 -26.62 -7.88
CA SER A 348 -5.22 -27.36 -9.15
C SER A 348 -3.87 -27.55 -9.86
N GLY A 349 -3.21 -28.69 -9.64
CA GLY A 349 -2.39 -29.41 -10.63
C GLY A 349 -1.16 -28.75 -11.25
N SER A 350 -0.95 -27.47 -11.08
CA SER A 350 0.23 -26.74 -11.52
C SER A 350 1.32 -26.98 -10.49
N ARG A 351 2.43 -27.54 -10.94
CA ARG A 351 3.60 -27.83 -10.10
C ARG A 351 4.00 -26.60 -9.30
N CYS A 352 3.71 -26.61 -7.99
CA CYS A 352 4.22 -25.63 -7.05
C CYS A 352 5.75 -25.67 -7.16
N PHE A 353 6.36 -24.62 -7.66
CA PHE A 353 7.81 -24.51 -7.84
C PHE A 353 8.53 -25.45 -8.85
N GLY A 354 7.83 -26.24 -9.62
CA GLY A 354 8.42 -26.99 -10.72
C GLY A 354 8.62 -26.12 -11.97
N GLY A 355 9.40 -25.02 -11.89
CA GLY A 355 9.77 -24.28 -13.11
C GLY A 355 9.56 -22.77 -13.13
N ALA A 356 9.57 -22.09 -12.00
CA ALA A 356 9.81 -20.64 -11.99
C ALA A 356 11.30 -20.39 -12.31
N ASP A 357 11.67 -20.66 -13.56
CA ASP A 357 13.01 -20.31 -14.07
C ASP A 357 13.20 -18.80 -13.91
N PRO A 358 14.16 -18.34 -13.11
CA PRO A 358 14.49 -16.92 -12.98
C PRO A 358 14.72 -16.25 -14.35
N GLN A 359 15.20 -17.00 -15.36
CA GLN A 359 15.35 -16.49 -16.71
C GLN A 359 14.03 -16.24 -17.40
N ARG A 360 12.97 -17.04 -17.16
CA ARG A 360 11.62 -16.78 -17.67
C ARG A 360 10.97 -15.59 -16.97
N LEU A 361 11.21 -15.40 -15.67
CA LEU A 361 10.75 -14.22 -14.93
C LEU A 361 11.45 -12.94 -15.41
N MET A 362 12.72 -13.01 -15.81
CA MET A 362 13.45 -11.90 -16.41
C MET A 362 13.06 -11.64 -17.87
N ALA A 363 12.77 -12.67 -18.66
CA ALA A 363 12.38 -12.54 -20.07
C ALA A 363 11.00 -11.88 -20.25
N ASN A 364 10.06 -12.11 -19.32
CA ASN A 364 8.72 -11.53 -19.37
C ASN A 364 8.67 -10.00 -19.15
N LYS A 365 9.77 -9.36 -18.72
CA LYS A 365 9.88 -7.90 -18.63
C LYS A 365 10.02 -7.21 -19.99
N LYS A 366 10.49 -7.90 -21.05
CA LYS A 366 10.63 -7.31 -22.40
C LYS A 366 9.32 -7.23 -23.20
N ALA A 367 8.26 -7.85 -22.72
CA ALA A 367 6.97 -7.93 -23.45
C ALA A 367 5.89 -6.94 -22.94
N ARG A 368 6.20 -6.03 -22.02
CA ARG A 368 5.22 -5.09 -21.44
C ARG A 368 5.76 -3.66 -21.28
N TYR A 369 6.53 -3.17 -22.27
CA TYR A 369 6.78 -1.75 -22.46
C TYR A 369 6.56 -1.38 -23.93
#